data_1c8c26813658e3729999c9cb41c8f869
#
_entry.id   1c8c26813658e3729999c9cb41c8f869
#
_cell.length_a   1.000
_cell.length_b   1.000
_cell.length_c   1.000
_cell.angle_alpha   90.00
_cell.angle_beta   90.00
_cell.angle_gamma   90.00
#
_symmetry.space_group_name_H-M   'P 1'
#
loop_
_entity.id
_entity.type
_entity.pdbx_description
1 polymer ?
#
loop_
_entity_poly.entity_id
_entity_poly.type
_entity_poly.pdbx_seq_one_letter_code
_entity_poly.pdbx_strand_id
1 'polypeptide(L)'
;MKKTVLVLILGIVLLAVFGPDAKAQIPKEGTTSFTSAYSGTLKTLPMGQEHVQVTYEIMGVLIGDTPEDLRHNTSFRCLGALHIVKGEYNDDSGFCVETRPDGDQIFSAYKGAGKLGGMEKGTSTIIGGTGKLVGIQGSGEFTGIFLRPAAEGTVQGYERHNGHYKLP
;
A
#
# COMPACT_ATOMS: atom_id res chain seq x y z
N MET A 1 -26.03 28.70 -48.60
CA MET A 1 -24.87 29.08 -47.78
C MET A 1 -25.10 28.96 -46.26
N LYS A 2 -26.29 29.22 -45.70
CA LYS A 2 -26.52 29.16 -44.22
C LYS A 2 -26.52 27.73 -43.60
N LYS A 3 -26.89 26.70 -44.39
CA LYS A 3 -26.94 25.30 -43.89
C LYS A 3 -25.56 24.65 -43.76
N THR A 4 -24.59 25.02 -44.60
CA THR A 4 -23.23 24.45 -44.59
C THR A 4 -22.39 24.98 -43.42
N VAL A 5 -22.60 26.23 -43.01
CA VAL A 5 -21.92 26.83 -41.87
C VAL A 5 -22.38 26.19 -40.53
N LEU A 6 -23.69 25.83 -40.41
CA LEU A 6 -24.22 25.20 -39.20
C LEU A 6 -23.66 23.79 -38.97
N VAL A 7 -23.44 23.02 -40.03
CA VAL A 7 -22.86 21.67 -39.95
C VAL A 7 -21.38 21.72 -39.52
N LEU A 8 -20.63 22.72 -39.97
CA LEU A 8 -19.22 22.90 -39.59
C LEU A 8 -19.05 23.28 -38.11
N ILE A 9 -19.93 24.11 -37.56
CA ILE A 9 -19.92 24.52 -36.17
C ILE A 9 -20.29 23.33 -35.25
N LEU A 10 -21.26 22.51 -35.69
CA LEU A 10 -21.65 21.31 -34.91
C LEU A 10 -20.54 20.23 -34.87
N GLY A 11 -19.78 20.11 -35.99
CA GLY A 11 -18.63 19.19 -36.06
C GLY A 11 -17.45 19.60 -35.16
N ILE A 12 -17.20 20.88 -35.00
CA ILE A 12 -16.12 21.39 -34.13
C ILE A 12 -16.48 21.26 -32.66
N VAL A 13 -17.74 21.42 -32.28
CA VAL A 13 -18.20 21.26 -30.91
C VAL A 13 -18.15 19.77 -30.45
N LEU A 14 -18.42 18.80 -31.36
CA LEU A 14 -18.33 17.39 -31.04
C LEU A 14 -16.89 16.89 -30.84
N LEU A 15 -15.90 17.48 -31.53
CA LEU A 15 -14.48 17.12 -31.36
C LEU A 15 -13.88 17.62 -30.04
N ALA A 16 -14.45 18.62 -29.40
CA ALA A 16 -13.98 19.17 -28.14
C ALA A 16 -14.39 18.31 -26.92
N VAL A 17 -15.35 17.39 -27.07
CA VAL A 17 -15.88 16.56 -25.96
C VAL A 17 -15.07 15.26 -25.76
N PHE A 18 -14.28 14.84 -26.76
CA PHE A 18 -13.42 13.67 -26.71
C PHE A 18 -11.94 14.03 -26.65
N GLY A 19 -11.58 14.99 -25.83
CA GLY A 19 -10.18 15.20 -25.47
C GLY A 19 -9.65 13.93 -24.78
N PRO A 20 -8.41 13.46 -25.12
CA PRO A 20 -7.83 12.34 -24.39
C PRO A 20 -7.82 12.70 -22.90
N ASP A 21 -8.36 11.82 -22.04
CA ASP A 21 -8.25 11.95 -20.60
C ASP A 21 -6.78 12.22 -20.28
N ALA A 22 -6.46 13.42 -19.87
CA ALA A 22 -5.14 13.78 -19.41
C ALA A 22 -4.93 13.01 -18.10
N LYS A 23 -4.41 11.78 -18.18
CA LYS A 23 -4.02 11.00 -17.00
C LYS A 23 -3.02 11.85 -16.24
N ALA A 24 -3.38 12.26 -15.05
CA ALA A 24 -2.51 13.06 -14.20
C ALA A 24 -1.14 12.38 -14.10
N GLN A 25 -0.09 13.10 -14.45
CA GLN A 25 1.27 12.59 -14.36
C GLN A 25 1.64 12.48 -12.90
N ILE A 26 2.20 11.33 -12.50
CA ILE A 26 2.70 11.13 -11.15
C ILE A 26 3.84 12.12 -10.89
N PRO A 27 3.79 12.94 -9.83
CA PRO A 27 4.89 13.83 -9.47
C PRO A 27 6.19 13.06 -9.30
N LYS A 28 7.31 13.69 -9.67
CA LYS A 28 8.64 13.05 -9.55
C LYS A 28 9.06 12.78 -8.11
N GLU A 29 8.53 13.53 -7.16
CA GLU A 29 8.73 13.34 -5.73
C GLU A 29 7.48 13.80 -4.97
N GLY A 30 7.26 13.24 -3.79
CA GLY A 30 6.13 13.59 -2.95
C GLY A 30 6.14 12.90 -1.61
N THR A 31 5.22 13.32 -0.77
CA THR A 31 4.90 12.62 0.47
C THR A 31 3.72 11.69 0.27
N THR A 32 3.64 10.65 1.07
CA THR A 32 2.50 9.73 1.13
C THR A 32 1.97 9.67 2.55
N SER A 33 0.66 9.66 2.69
CA SER A 33 -0.03 9.54 3.97
C SER A 33 -1.28 8.71 3.76
N PHE A 34 -1.31 7.49 4.31
CA PHE A 34 -2.36 6.53 4.02
C PHE A 34 -2.60 5.57 5.19
N THR A 35 -3.74 4.92 5.16
CA THR A 35 -4.08 3.80 6.05
C THR A 35 -4.05 2.50 5.24
N SER A 36 -3.37 1.49 5.74
CA SER A 36 -3.53 0.10 5.31
C SER A 36 -4.59 -0.58 6.19
N ALA A 37 -5.50 -1.31 5.57
CA ALA A 37 -6.43 -2.19 6.28
C ALA A 37 -6.28 -3.59 5.70
N TYR A 38 -6.06 -4.57 6.57
CA TYR A 38 -5.69 -5.91 6.13
C TYR A 38 -6.33 -7.04 6.92
N SER A 39 -6.36 -8.18 6.27
CA SER A 39 -6.58 -9.50 6.88
C SER A 39 -5.63 -10.51 6.25
N GLY A 40 -5.43 -11.61 6.94
CA GLY A 40 -4.56 -12.66 6.44
C GLY A 40 -4.56 -13.91 7.28
N THR A 41 -3.62 -14.78 7.00
CA THR A 41 -3.40 -16.04 7.69
C THR A 41 -2.01 -16.07 8.32
N LEU A 42 -1.88 -16.81 9.40
CA LEU A 42 -0.61 -17.02 10.06
C LEU A 42 -0.37 -18.50 10.33
N LYS A 43 0.91 -18.86 10.41
CA LYS A 43 1.39 -20.15 10.88
C LYS A 43 2.30 -19.93 12.06
N THR A 44 2.11 -20.70 13.10
CA THR A 44 2.89 -20.61 14.32
C THR A 44 3.72 -21.87 14.55
N LEU A 45 4.93 -21.68 15.04
CA LEU A 45 5.80 -22.76 15.53
C LEU A 45 6.15 -22.45 17.00
N PRO A 46 5.49 -23.10 17.96
CA PRO A 46 5.88 -22.99 19.37
C PRO A 46 7.29 -23.53 19.60
N MET A 47 8.13 -22.78 20.29
CA MET A 47 9.53 -23.12 20.57
C MET A 47 9.83 -23.21 22.08
N GLY A 48 8.86 -23.63 22.86
CA GLY A 48 8.92 -23.71 24.31
C GLY A 48 7.96 -22.75 25.01
N GLN A 49 8.19 -22.48 26.29
CA GLN A 49 7.36 -21.53 27.02
C GLN A 49 7.62 -20.10 26.54
N GLU A 50 6.55 -19.37 26.23
CA GLU A 50 6.58 -17.96 25.87
C GLU A 50 7.41 -17.60 24.61
N HIS A 51 7.82 -18.60 23.78
CA HIS A 51 8.52 -18.38 22.51
C HIS A 51 7.70 -18.96 21.37
N VAL A 52 7.42 -18.13 20.36
CA VAL A 52 6.65 -18.54 19.18
C VAL A 52 7.23 -17.88 17.94
N GLN A 53 7.64 -18.68 16.96
CA GLN A 53 7.90 -18.19 15.61
C GLN A 53 6.59 -18.10 14.84
N VAL A 54 6.37 -16.98 14.18
CA VAL A 54 5.20 -16.73 13.33
C VAL A 54 5.65 -16.41 11.91
N THR A 55 5.00 -17.00 10.94
CA THR A 55 5.02 -16.54 9.55
C THR A 55 3.62 -16.20 9.13
N TYR A 56 3.46 -15.18 8.29
CA TYR A 56 2.14 -14.73 7.90
C TYR A 56 2.10 -14.24 6.46
N GLU A 57 0.90 -14.27 5.92
CA GLU A 57 0.52 -13.64 4.67
C GLU A 57 -0.67 -12.73 4.94
N ILE A 58 -0.54 -11.47 4.59
CA ILE A 58 -1.61 -10.47 4.71
C ILE A 58 -1.93 -9.86 3.36
N MET A 59 -3.20 -9.56 3.15
CA MET A 59 -3.72 -8.86 1.98
C MET A 59 -4.69 -7.78 2.42
N GLY A 60 -4.77 -6.71 1.65
CA GLY A 60 -5.64 -5.61 2.00
C GLY A 60 -5.64 -4.48 1.00
N VAL A 61 -6.04 -3.32 1.49
CA VAL A 61 -6.15 -2.10 0.70
C VAL A 61 -5.42 -0.95 1.39
N LEU A 62 -4.82 -0.08 0.58
CA LEU A 62 -4.23 1.18 1.00
C LEU A 62 -5.18 2.30 0.61
N ILE A 63 -5.53 3.13 1.57
CA ILE A 63 -6.44 4.26 1.41
C ILE A 63 -5.67 5.53 1.76
N GLY A 64 -5.28 6.28 0.74
CA GLY A 64 -4.61 7.57 0.89
C GLY A 64 -5.51 8.60 1.55
N ASP A 65 -4.94 9.54 2.27
CA ASP A 65 -5.69 10.64 2.89
C ASP A 65 -6.32 11.56 1.86
N THR A 66 -5.72 11.61 0.68
CA THR A 66 -6.25 12.32 -0.48
C THR A 66 -6.30 11.40 -1.71
N PRO A 67 -7.19 11.69 -2.69
CA PRO A 67 -7.25 10.92 -3.93
C PRO A 67 -5.95 10.96 -4.75
N GLU A 68 -5.11 11.98 -4.55
CA GLU A 68 -3.84 12.18 -5.24
C GLU A 68 -2.69 11.41 -4.61
N ASP A 69 -2.87 10.82 -3.42
CA ASP A 69 -1.83 10.02 -2.79
C ASP A 69 -1.43 8.86 -3.71
N LEU A 70 -0.11 8.66 -3.84
CA LEU A 70 0.47 7.62 -4.71
C LEU A 70 -0.13 6.24 -4.44
N ARG A 71 -0.52 5.96 -3.21
CA ARG A 71 -1.03 4.69 -2.74
C ARG A 71 -2.55 4.62 -2.59
N HIS A 72 -3.28 5.70 -2.96
CA HIS A 72 -4.74 5.68 -2.85
C HIS A 72 -5.37 4.59 -3.73
N ASN A 73 -6.33 3.84 -3.17
CA ASN A 73 -7.03 2.72 -3.83
C ASN A 73 -6.10 1.60 -4.34
N THR A 74 -4.99 1.38 -3.66
CA THR A 74 -4.01 0.34 -4.01
C THR A 74 -4.32 -0.94 -3.23
N SER A 75 -4.33 -2.09 -3.88
CA SER A 75 -4.34 -3.39 -3.20
C SER A 75 -2.92 -3.82 -2.86
N PHE A 76 -2.76 -4.60 -1.80
CA PHE A 76 -1.45 -5.12 -1.44
C PHE A 76 -1.50 -6.55 -0.93
N ARG A 77 -0.35 -7.21 -1.02
CA ARG A 77 -0.06 -8.52 -0.45
C ARG A 77 1.33 -8.49 0.14
N CYS A 78 1.47 -8.94 1.39
CA CYS A 78 2.75 -9.04 2.08
C CYS A 78 2.96 -10.46 2.61
N LEU A 79 4.23 -10.85 2.62
CA LEU A 79 4.72 -12.04 3.33
C LEU A 79 5.73 -11.57 4.36
N GLY A 80 5.58 -12.05 5.59
CA GLY A 80 6.45 -11.66 6.69
C GLY A 80 6.61 -12.73 7.76
N ALA A 81 7.50 -12.43 8.69
CA ALA A 81 7.79 -13.29 9.84
C ALA A 81 8.22 -12.45 11.04
N LEU A 82 7.91 -12.96 12.23
CA LEU A 82 8.35 -12.39 13.50
C LEU A 82 8.54 -13.49 14.55
N HIS A 83 9.37 -13.21 15.55
CA HIS A 83 9.58 -14.08 16.68
C HIS A 83 9.06 -13.41 17.96
N ILE A 84 8.05 -14.02 18.57
CA ILE A 84 7.42 -13.51 19.78
C ILE A 84 8.11 -14.13 21.00
N VAL A 85 8.54 -13.28 21.90
CA VAL A 85 9.12 -13.67 23.20
C VAL A 85 8.36 -12.94 24.31
N LYS A 86 7.70 -13.68 25.19
CA LYS A 86 6.88 -13.11 26.29
C LYS A 86 5.83 -12.08 25.81
N GLY A 87 5.28 -12.33 24.63
CA GLY A 87 4.26 -11.46 24.03
C GLY A 87 4.80 -10.19 23.33
N GLU A 88 6.12 -10.03 23.24
CA GLU A 88 6.79 -8.91 22.55
C GLU A 88 7.60 -9.42 21.36
N TYR A 89 7.80 -8.57 20.35
CA TYR A 89 8.62 -8.83 19.17
C TYR A 89 9.32 -7.54 18.71
N ASN A 90 10.51 -7.69 18.14
CA ASN A 90 11.33 -6.57 17.65
C ASN A 90 12.01 -6.88 16.31
N ASP A 91 11.59 -7.95 15.65
CA ASP A 91 12.17 -8.49 14.44
C ASP A 91 11.12 -8.76 13.34
N ASP A 92 9.91 -8.22 13.51
CA ASP A 92 8.92 -8.30 12.45
C ASP A 92 9.49 -7.72 11.17
N SER A 93 9.42 -8.50 10.09
CA SER A 93 9.96 -8.09 8.81
C SER A 93 9.32 -8.83 7.65
N GLY A 94 9.24 -8.18 6.51
CA GLY A 94 8.67 -8.78 5.33
C GLY A 94 8.78 -7.92 4.08
N PHE A 95 8.11 -8.41 3.03
CA PHE A 95 8.06 -7.77 1.73
C PHE A 95 6.63 -7.67 1.26
N CYS A 96 6.32 -6.57 0.59
CA CYS A 96 5.00 -6.31 0.02
C CYS A 96 5.08 -6.04 -1.48
N VAL A 97 4.06 -6.50 -2.18
CA VAL A 97 3.70 -6.07 -3.53
C VAL A 97 2.43 -5.26 -3.42
N GLU A 98 2.49 -4.02 -3.83
CA GLU A 98 1.37 -3.06 -3.84
C GLU A 98 0.97 -2.85 -5.30
N THR A 99 -0.29 -3.09 -5.66
CA THR A 99 -0.80 -2.98 -7.05
C THR A 99 -1.79 -1.83 -7.13
N ARG A 100 -1.42 -0.81 -7.88
CA ARG A 100 -2.21 0.39 -8.12
C ARG A 100 -3.38 0.13 -9.07
N PRO A 101 -4.38 1.03 -9.11
CA PRO A 101 -5.52 0.90 -10.03
C PRO A 101 -5.13 0.86 -11.52
N ASP A 102 -4.00 1.44 -11.90
CA ASP A 102 -3.49 1.43 -13.28
C ASP A 102 -2.66 0.18 -13.62
N GLY A 103 -2.47 -0.73 -12.65
CA GLY A 103 -1.70 -1.97 -12.79
C GLY A 103 -0.21 -1.83 -12.49
N ASP A 104 0.32 -0.62 -12.35
CA ASP A 104 1.70 -0.41 -11.91
C ASP A 104 1.88 -0.86 -10.46
N GLN A 105 3.06 -1.37 -10.12
CA GLN A 105 3.35 -1.95 -8.82
C GLN A 105 4.45 -1.20 -8.09
N ILE A 106 4.37 -1.20 -6.76
CA ILE A 106 5.42 -0.80 -5.85
C ILE A 106 5.83 -2.02 -5.05
N PHE A 107 7.13 -2.21 -4.88
CA PHE A 107 7.71 -3.23 -4.03
C PHE A 107 8.30 -2.57 -2.80
N SER A 108 7.95 -3.06 -1.63
CA SER A 108 8.45 -2.52 -0.37
C SER A 108 8.94 -3.61 0.58
N ALA A 109 9.92 -3.26 1.40
CA ALA A 109 10.36 -4.02 2.55
C ALA A 109 10.00 -3.26 3.82
N TYR A 110 9.66 -3.97 4.90
CA TYR A 110 9.36 -3.34 6.18
C TYR A 110 10.05 -4.05 7.34
N LYS A 111 10.15 -3.31 8.44
CA LYS A 111 10.56 -3.83 9.75
C LYS A 111 9.68 -3.20 10.82
N GLY A 112 9.29 -4.02 11.80
CA GLY A 112 8.42 -3.60 12.88
C GLY A 112 8.82 -4.17 14.23
N ALA A 113 8.30 -3.56 15.26
CA ALA A 113 8.41 -4.00 16.64
C ALA A 113 7.12 -3.67 17.40
N GLY A 114 6.73 -4.54 18.31
CA GLY A 114 5.49 -4.33 19.03
C GLY A 114 5.25 -5.35 20.14
N LYS A 115 4.01 -5.38 20.56
CA LYS A 115 3.51 -6.29 21.59
C LYS A 115 2.15 -6.84 21.18
N LEU A 116 1.91 -8.11 21.43
CA LEU A 116 0.61 -8.73 21.17
C LEU A 116 -0.51 -8.00 21.89
N GLY A 117 -1.54 -7.60 21.13
CA GLY A 117 -2.67 -6.80 21.63
C GLY A 117 -2.34 -5.32 21.92
N GLY A 118 -1.15 -4.87 21.54
CA GLY A 118 -0.70 -3.48 21.63
C GLY A 118 -0.48 -2.85 20.27
N MET A 119 0.20 -1.69 20.29
CA MET A 119 0.61 -1.01 19.07
C MET A 119 1.91 -1.59 18.54
N GLU A 120 1.98 -1.69 17.23
CA GLU A 120 3.18 -1.89 16.45
C GLU A 120 3.69 -0.55 15.94
N LYS A 121 5.02 -0.44 15.83
CA LYS A 121 5.71 0.67 15.14
C LYS A 121 6.77 0.10 14.24
N GLY A 122 6.94 0.73 13.10
CA GLY A 122 7.94 0.25 12.14
C GLY A 122 8.29 1.27 11.07
N THR A 123 9.15 0.79 10.17
CA THR A 123 9.61 1.53 9.00
C THR A 123 9.41 0.70 7.75
N SER A 124 9.17 1.38 6.63
CA SER A 124 9.11 0.77 5.31
C SER A 124 10.09 1.44 4.36
N THR A 125 10.58 0.67 3.40
CA THR A 125 11.47 1.15 2.33
C THR A 125 10.94 0.67 1.01
N ILE A 126 10.79 1.57 0.04
CA ILE A 126 10.49 1.21 -1.34
C ILE A 126 11.76 0.63 -1.97
N ILE A 127 11.67 -0.59 -2.46
CA ILE A 127 12.80 -1.33 -3.06
C ILE A 127 12.70 -1.45 -4.59
N GLY A 128 11.61 -0.97 -5.18
CA GLY A 128 11.40 -0.95 -6.63
C GLY A 128 9.95 -0.74 -7.02
N GLY A 129 9.72 -0.74 -8.33
CA GLY A 129 8.38 -0.63 -8.92
C GLY A 129 8.37 -1.02 -10.39
N THR A 130 7.19 -1.03 -11.00
CA THR A 130 6.97 -1.35 -12.42
C THR A 130 6.37 -0.17 -13.18
N GLY A 131 6.34 -0.27 -14.50
CA GLY A 131 5.70 0.71 -15.38
C GLY A 131 6.24 2.12 -15.16
N LYS A 132 5.37 3.06 -14.83
CA LYS A 132 5.73 4.46 -14.55
C LYS A 132 6.55 4.64 -13.26
N LEU A 133 6.62 3.58 -12.43
CA LEU A 133 7.29 3.58 -11.13
C LEU A 133 8.66 2.88 -11.17
N VAL A 134 9.17 2.52 -12.34
CA VAL A 134 10.52 1.96 -12.47
C VAL A 134 11.55 2.93 -11.90
N GLY A 135 12.39 2.44 -10.98
CA GLY A 135 13.40 3.24 -10.28
C GLY A 135 12.90 4.08 -9.12
N ILE A 136 11.63 3.94 -8.72
CA ILE A 136 11.09 4.61 -7.53
C ILE A 136 11.88 4.21 -6.29
N GLN A 137 12.16 5.20 -5.45
CA GLN A 137 12.78 5.07 -4.14
C GLN A 137 11.96 5.81 -3.10
N GLY A 138 12.08 5.42 -1.83
CA GLY A 138 11.40 6.11 -0.76
C GLY A 138 11.44 5.32 0.54
N SER A 139 10.96 5.96 1.59
CA SER A 139 10.83 5.35 2.91
C SER A 139 9.70 6.00 3.69
N GLY A 140 9.28 5.32 4.74
CA GLY A 140 8.26 5.82 5.63
C GLY A 140 8.27 5.12 6.97
N GLU A 141 7.45 5.63 7.86
CA GLU A 141 7.17 5.07 9.17
C GLU A 141 5.71 4.63 9.22
N PHE A 142 5.43 3.64 10.04
CA PHE A 142 4.06 3.22 10.32
C PHE A 142 3.82 2.97 11.80
N THR A 143 2.56 3.10 12.18
CA THR A 143 2.04 2.65 13.46
C THR A 143 0.77 1.85 13.21
N GLY A 144 0.66 0.70 13.82
CA GLY A 144 -0.45 -0.20 13.59
C GLY A 144 -1.04 -0.80 14.87
N ILE A 145 -2.15 -1.47 14.68
CA ILE A 145 -2.80 -2.22 15.73
C ILE A 145 -3.34 -3.53 15.16
N PHE A 146 -3.03 -4.63 15.84
CA PHE A 146 -3.65 -5.91 15.59
C PHE A 146 -5.01 -5.96 16.27
N LEU A 147 -6.04 -6.24 15.50
CA LEU A 147 -7.39 -6.45 16.01
C LEU A 147 -7.55 -7.89 16.49
N ARG A 148 -8.56 -8.11 17.34
CA ARG A 148 -8.95 -9.48 17.70
C ARG A 148 -9.36 -10.21 16.42
N PRO A 149 -8.73 -11.34 16.07
CA PRO A 149 -9.03 -12.05 14.84
C PRO A 149 -10.48 -12.56 14.84
N ALA A 150 -11.12 -12.50 13.65
CA ALA A 150 -12.50 -12.98 13.47
C ALA A 150 -12.59 -14.51 13.46
N ALA A 151 -11.48 -15.20 13.16
CA ALA A 151 -11.38 -16.66 13.15
C ALA A 151 -9.99 -17.11 13.61
N GLU A 152 -9.90 -18.34 14.12
CA GLU A 152 -8.64 -18.94 14.49
C GLU A 152 -7.68 -19.06 13.29
N GLY A 153 -6.37 -18.86 13.52
CA GLY A 153 -5.35 -18.90 12.47
C GLY A 153 -5.35 -17.68 11.53
N THR A 154 -6.14 -16.64 11.83
CA THR A 154 -6.17 -15.40 11.06
C THR A 154 -5.56 -14.23 11.81
N VAL A 155 -5.17 -13.20 11.06
CA VAL A 155 -4.72 -11.91 11.57
C VAL A 155 -5.51 -10.81 10.86
N GLN A 156 -5.83 -9.76 11.60
CA GLN A 156 -6.50 -8.57 11.07
C GLN A 156 -5.93 -7.33 11.77
N GLY A 157 -5.85 -6.25 11.04
CA GLY A 157 -5.36 -5.00 11.59
C GLY A 157 -5.47 -3.84 10.61
N TYR A 158 -5.00 -2.72 11.07
CA TYR A 158 -4.78 -1.55 10.24
C TYR A 158 -3.54 -0.79 10.72
N GLU A 159 -2.92 -0.06 9.81
CA GLU A 159 -1.73 0.74 10.09
C GLU A 159 -1.87 2.11 9.47
N ARG A 160 -1.34 3.08 10.13
CA ARG A 160 -1.18 4.44 9.65
C ARG A 160 0.24 4.65 9.17
N HIS A 161 0.39 5.08 7.93
CA HIS A 161 1.68 5.27 7.27
C HIS A 161 1.90 6.74 6.91
N ASN A 162 3.15 7.20 7.08
CA ASN A 162 3.64 8.47 6.56
C ASN A 162 5.01 8.26 5.93
N GLY A 163 5.24 8.83 4.76
CA GLY A 163 6.49 8.61 4.06
C GLY A 163 6.70 9.59 2.91
N HIS A 164 7.74 9.30 2.15
CA HIS A 164 8.08 10.06 0.95
C HIS A 164 8.56 9.10 -0.15
N TYR A 165 8.47 9.58 -1.38
CA TYR A 165 9.00 8.88 -2.54
C TYR A 165 9.68 9.85 -3.51
N LYS A 166 10.53 9.28 -4.38
CA LYS A 166 11.18 9.95 -5.49
C LYS A 166 11.27 9.00 -6.68
N LEU A 167 10.93 9.51 -7.86
CA LEU A 167 11.13 8.88 -9.16
C LEU A 167 12.42 9.43 -9.81
N PRO A 168 13.07 8.65 -10.69
CA PRO A 168 14.26 9.10 -11.41
C PRO A 168 14.04 10.28 -12.34
#